data_6b8dc497fe6d2c71b66ce0f89bf704b9
#
_entry.id   6b8dc497fe6d2c71b66ce0f89bf704b9
#
_cell.length_a   1.000
_cell.length_b   1.000
_cell.length_c   1.000
_cell.angle_alpha   90.00
_cell.angle_beta   90.00
_cell.angle_gamma   90.00
#
_symmetry.space_group_name_H-M   'P 1'
#
loop_
_entity.id
_entity.type
_entity.pdbx_description
1 polymer ?
#
loop_
_entity_poly.entity_id
_entity_poly.type
_entity_poly.pdbx_seq_one_letter_code
_entity_poly.pdbx_strand_id
1 'polypeptide(L)'
;MAEIEPRCQVLPLLGKHFCARMPGESFLILDRTHHMALAHSGGQCTIVPMEQAQLPPPDRREQFYRQLWTRFYDTIAIEGRYNPQCRRNHMPKRFWNTMTEFQDENRPRTLPQHSGRNSEKNPPKTPCALPPNKVQ
;
A
#
# COMPACT_ATOMS: atom_id res chain seq x y z
N MET A 1 -9.06 -4.16 -9.32
CA MET A 1 -9.38 -5.20 -8.32
C MET A 1 -8.35 -5.12 -7.20
N ALA A 2 -8.76 -5.21 -5.93
CA ALA A 2 -7.87 -5.12 -4.77
C ALA A 2 -8.19 -6.24 -3.77
N GLU A 3 -7.17 -6.66 -3.03
CA GLU A 3 -7.27 -7.69 -2.00
C GLU A 3 -6.76 -7.13 -0.67
N ILE A 4 -7.48 -7.39 0.41
CA ILE A 4 -7.16 -6.92 1.76
C ILE A 4 -7.33 -8.05 2.79
N GLU A 5 -6.53 -7.97 3.86
CA GLU A 5 -6.62 -8.88 5.02
C GLU A 5 -6.72 -8.07 6.32
N PRO A 6 -7.83 -7.39 6.57
CA PRO A 6 -8.01 -6.58 7.76
C PRO A 6 -8.35 -7.43 8.98
N ARG A 7 -8.02 -6.96 10.17
CA ARG A 7 -8.42 -7.63 11.44
C ARG A 7 -9.88 -7.42 11.79
N CYS A 8 -10.46 -6.29 11.36
CA CYS A 8 -11.85 -5.92 11.62
C CYS A 8 -12.59 -5.81 10.30
N GLN A 9 -13.91 -5.96 10.32
CA GLN A 9 -14.74 -5.80 9.14
C GLN A 9 -14.79 -4.33 8.71
N VAL A 10 -14.01 -3.97 7.69
CA VAL A 10 -13.85 -2.59 7.21
C VAL A 10 -14.57 -2.31 5.90
N LEU A 11 -15.05 -3.34 5.20
CA LEU A 11 -15.71 -3.18 3.88
C LEU A 11 -16.87 -2.17 3.88
N PRO A 12 -17.78 -2.11 4.88
CA PRO A 12 -18.87 -1.14 4.88
C PRO A 12 -18.38 0.32 4.92
N LEU A 13 -17.26 0.57 5.62
CA LEU A 13 -16.63 1.90 5.69
C LEU A 13 -15.91 2.23 4.39
N LEU A 14 -15.12 1.28 3.87
CA LEU A 14 -14.43 1.41 2.59
C LEU A 14 -15.39 1.64 1.43
N GLY A 15 -16.54 0.95 1.43
CA GLY A 15 -17.57 1.10 0.42
C GLY A 15 -18.02 2.55 0.28
N LYS A 16 -18.41 3.19 1.37
CA LYS A 16 -18.81 4.60 1.38
C LYS A 16 -17.72 5.52 0.82
N HIS A 17 -16.47 5.29 1.23
CA HIS A 17 -15.33 6.11 0.80
C HIS A 17 -15.04 5.95 -0.70
N PHE A 18 -14.90 4.71 -1.18
CA PHE A 18 -14.51 4.46 -2.57
C PHE A 18 -15.64 4.75 -3.56
N CYS A 19 -16.90 4.46 -3.23
CA CYS A 19 -18.04 4.80 -4.08
C CYS A 19 -18.18 6.32 -4.25
N ALA A 20 -17.93 7.09 -3.20
CA ALA A 20 -17.94 8.56 -3.30
C ALA A 20 -16.76 9.12 -4.11
N ARG A 21 -15.59 8.47 -4.02
CA ARG A 21 -14.36 8.94 -4.69
C ARG A 21 -14.29 8.52 -6.16
N MET A 22 -14.84 7.37 -6.52
CA MET A 22 -14.77 6.78 -7.85
C MET A 22 -16.16 6.34 -8.35
N PRO A 23 -17.10 7.28 -8.52
CA PRO A 23 -18.50 6.94 -8.84
C PRO A 23 -18.68 6.33 -10.24
N GLY A 24 -17.77 6.65 -11.18
CA GLY A 24 -17.82 6.13 -12.56
C GLY A 24 -17.03 4.85 -12.81
N GLU A 25 -16.25 4.39 -11.82
CA GLU A 25 -15.35 3.25 -12.01
C GLU A 25 -15.96 1.94 -11.50
N SER A 26 -15.71 0.85 -12.22
CA SER A 26 -16.04 -0.49 -11.73
C SER A 26 -14.85 -1.06 -10.97
N PHE A 27 -15.07 -1.45 -9.71
CA PHE A 27 -14.03 -2.03 -8.89
C PHE A 27 -14.55 -3.14 -7.98
N LEU A 28 -13.62 -3.99 -7.56
CA LEU A 28 -13.86 -5.08 -6.62
C LEU A 28 -12.78 -5.04 -5.52
N ILE A 29 -13.22 -5.05 -4.27
CA ILE A 29 -12.34 -5.18 -3.09
C ILE A 29 -12.69 -6.46 -2.37
N LEU A 30 -11.73 -7.37 -2.27
CA LEU A 30 -11.89 -8.68 -1.64
C LEU A 30 -11.30 -8.64 -0.23
N ASP A 31 -12.11 -8.97 0.77
CA ASP A 31 -11.69 -9.19 2.16
C ASP A 31 -11.53 -10.69 2.39
N ARG A 32 -10.29 -11.17 2.44
CA ARG A 32 -9.98 -12.58 2.67
C ARG A 32 -10.28 -13.02 4.09
N THR A 33 -10.15 -12.12 5.05
CA THR A 33 -10.33 -12.46 6.47
C THR A 33 -11.78 -12.75 6.80
N HIS A 34 -12.72 -11.99 6.21
CA HIS A 34 -14.15 -12.10 6.51
C HIS A 34 -14.94 -12.77 5.39
N HIS A 35 -14.28 -13.27 4.34
CA HIS A 35 -14.93 -13.93 3.20
C HIS A 35 -16.01 -13.08 2.55
N MET A 36 -15.73 -11.81 2.32
CA MET A 36 -16.65 -10.84 1.74
C MET A 36 -15.99 -10.05 0.62
N ALA A 37 -16.79 -9.61 -0.34
CA ALA A 37 -16.34 -8.75 -1.41
C ALA A 37 -17.23 -7.52 -1.53
N LEU A 38 -16.61 -6.37 -1.75
CA LEU A 38 -17.27 -5.13 -2.12
C LEU A 38 -17.16 -4.96 -3.63
N ALA A 39 -18.27 -5.04 -4.32
CA ALA A 39 -18.39 -4.79 -5.75
C ALA A 39 -19.03 -3.43 -6.02
N HIS A 40 -18.43 -2.64 -6.90
CA HIS A 40 -18.98 -1.40 -7.40
C HIS A 40 -19.05 -1.43 -8.92
N SER A 41 -20.22 -1.19 -9.47
CA SER A 41 -20.44 -1.08 -10.91
C SER A 41 -21.72 -0.27 -11.18
N GLY A 42 -21.71 0.58 -12.21
CA GLY A 42 -22.86 1.37 -12.59
C GLY A 42 -23.39 2.30 -11.50
N GLY A 43 -22.54 2.80 -10.61
CA GLY A 43 -22.92 3.67 -9.50
C GLY A 43 -23.54 2.93 -8.30
N GLN A 44 -23.64 1.60 -8.36
CA GLN A 44 -24.14 0.78 -7.26
C GLN A 44 -23.01 0.08 -6.53
N CYS A 45 -23.09 0.07 -5.21
CA CYS A 45 -22.13 -0.54 -4.33
C CYS A 45 -22.79 -1.64 -3.52
N THR A 46 -22.32 -2.88 -3.67
CA THR A 46 -22.91 -4.05 -3.03
C THR A 46 -21.82 -4.85 -2.32
N ILE A 47 -22.12 -5.30 -1.10
CA ILE A 47 -21.26 -6.23 -0.36
C ILE A 47 -21.90 -7.62 -0.47
N VAL A 48 -21.11 -8.57 -0.97
CA VAL A 48 -21.56 -9.97 -1.17
C VAL A 48 -20.64 -10.92 -0.38
N PRO A 49 -21.17 -11.99 0.20
CA PRO A 49 -20.35 -13.06 0.75
C PRO A 49 -19.62 -13.77 -0.38
N MET A 50 -18.34 -14.13 -0.17
CA MET A 50 -17.54 -14.79 -1.18
C MET A 50 -16.58 -15.78 -0.53
N GLU A 51 -16.96 -17.04 -0.48
CA GLU A 51 -16.20 -18.09 0.20
C GLU A 51 -14.90 -18.50 -0.54
N GLN A 52 -14.87 -18.41 -1.86
CA GLN A 52 -13.71 -18.80 -2.68
C GLN A 52 -13.55 -17.87 -3.88
N ALA A 53 -12.91 -16.74 -3.67
CA ALA A 53 -12.48 -15.90 -4.79
C ALA A 53 -11.04 -16.19 -5.16
N GLN A 54 -10.82 -16.84 -6.27
CA GLN A 54 -9.51 -16.89 -6.90
C GLN A 54 -9.40 -15.68 -7.85
N LEU A 55 -8.50 -14.77 -7.52
CA LEU A 55 -8.18 -13.69 -8.42
C LEU A 55 -7.48 -14.25 -9.67
N PRO A 56 -7.84 -13.78 -10.87
CA PRO A 56 -7.11 -14.16 -12.06
C PRO A 56 -5.63 -13.70 -11.93
N PRO A 57 -4.69 -14.44 -12.51
CA PRO A 57 -3.30 -14.01 -12.51
C PRO A 57 -3.16 -12.65 -13.20
N PRO A 58 -2.22 -11.80 -12.74
CA PRO A 58 -2.00 -10.48 -13.32
C PRO A 58 -1.62 -10.60 -14.79
N ASP A 59 -2.29 -9.86 -15.66
CA ASP A 59 -1.98 -9.78 -17.07
C ASP A 59 -0.66 -9.02 -17.32
N ARG A 60 -0.20 -8.98 -18.59
CA ARG A 60 1.04 -8.28 -18.95
C ARG A 60 1.00 -6.79 -18.66
N ARG A 61 -0.18 -6.17 -18.79
CA ARG A 61 -0.37 -4.74 -18.55
C ARG A 61 -0.29 -4.44 -17.05
N GLU A 62 -0.91 -5.26 -16.22
CA GLU A 62 -0.83 -5.18 -14.77
C GLU A 62 0.63 -5.36 -14.29
N GLN A 63 1.34 -6.37 -14.82
CA GLN A 63 2.75 -6.60 -14.50
C GLN A 63 3.63 -5.40 -14.87
N PHE A 64 3.37 -4.77 -16.03
CA PHE A 64 4.08 -3.56 -16.45
C PHE A 64 3.84 -2.39 -15.48
N TYR A 65 2.59 -2.15 -15.06
CA TYR A 65 2.28 -1.09 -14.10
C TYR A 65 2.89 -1.36 -12.72
N ARG A 66 2.92 -2.61 -12.26
CA ARG A 66 3.60 -2.99 -11.01
C ARG A 66 5.09 -2.69 -11.08
N GLN A 67 5.75 -3.02 -12.17
CA GLN A 67 7.16 -2.70 -12.38
C GLN A 67 7.41 -1.19 -12.42
N LEU A 68 6.54 -0.45 -13.11
CA LEU A 68 6.62 1.01 -13.18
C LEU A 68 6.45 1.64 -11.79
N TRP A 69 5.49 1.15 -11.00
CA TRP A 69 5.27 1.59 -9.63
C TRP A 69 6.50 1.33 -8.74
N THR A 70 7.06 0.13 -8.82
CA THR A 70 8.26 -0.22 -8.05
C THR A 70 9.45 0.68 -8.41
N ARG A 71 9.67 0.95 -9.69
CA ARG A 71 10.71 1.88 -10.15
C ARG A 71 10.46 3.31 -9.67
N PHE A 72 9.22 3.77 -9.76
CA PHE A 72 8.84 5.08 -9.25
C PHE A 72 9.13 5.20 -7.76
N TYR A 73 8.72 4.21 -6.96
CA TYR A 73 8.97 4.18 -5.53
C TYR A 73 10.46 4.24 -5.18
N ASP A 74 11.31 3.48 -5.90
CA ASP A 74 12.75 3.50 -5.72
C ASP A 74 13.37 4.87 -6.11
N THR A 75 12.87 5.48 -7.18
CA THR A 75 13.40 6.75 -7.71
C THR A 75 13.09 7.95 -6.82
N ILE A 76 11.89 7.98 -6.21
CA ILE A 76 11.50 9.08 -5.31
C ILE A 76 12.04 8.92 -3.89
N ALA A 77 12.65 7.77 -3.58
CA ALA A 77 13.21 7.50 -2.25
C ALA A 77 14.36 8.47 -1.95
N ILE A 78 14.25 9.20 -0.85
CA ILE A 78 15.31 10.08 -0.37
C ILE A 78 16.18 9.30 0.61
N GLU A 79 17.46 9.10 0.27
CA GLU A 79 18.40 8.29 1.05
C GLU A 79 18.53 8.77 2.51
N GLY A 80 18.64 10.07 2.73
CA GLY A 80 18.72 10.66 4.08
C GLY A 80 17.48 10.46 4.96
N ARG A 81 16.35 10.04 4.37
CA ARG A 81 15.10 9.72 5.09
C ARG A 81 14.89 8.22 5.28
N TYR A 82 15.82 7.39 4.84
CA TYR A 82 15.71 5.94 4.98
C TYR A 82 15.77 5.51 6.44
N ASN A 83 14.64 5.13 7.01
CA ASN A 83 14.52 4.64 8.38
C ASN A 83 13.66 3.37 8.42
N PRO A 84 14.28 2.16 8.33
CA PRO A 84 13.55 0.89 8.31
C PRO A 84 12.79 0.62 9.60
N GLN A 85 13.27 1.11 10.75
CA GLN A 85 12.61 0.92 12.03
C GLN A 85 11.33 1.75 12.11
N CYS A 86 11.39 3.04 11.75
CA CYS A 86 10.22 3.91 11.68
C CYS A 86 9.18 3.35 10.70
N ARG A 87 9.62 2.89 9.52
CA ARG A 87 8.75 2.26 8.53
C ARG A 87 8.02 1.04 9.10
N ARG A 88 8.70 0.13 9.82
CA ARG A 88 8.08 -1.05 10.43
C ARG A 88 7.07 -0.71 11.52
N ASN A 89 7.31 0.36 12.27
CA ASN A 89 6.39 0.80 13.31
C ASN A 89 5.08 1.37 12.75
N HIS A 90 5.16 2.13 11.64
CA HIS A 90 3.98 2.75 11.01
C HIS A 90 3.31 1.85 9.97
N MET A 91 4.05 0.89 9.41
CA MET A 91 3.56 -0.04 8.39
C MET A 91 3.96 -1.47 8.76
N PRO A 92 3.11 -2.18 9.51
CA PRO A 92 3.38 -3.55 9.93
C PRO A 92 3.64 -4.50 8.76
N LYS A 93 4.61 -5.42 8.92
CA LYS A 93 5.03 -6.36 7.88
C LYS A 93 3.90 -7.22 7.29
N ARG A 94 2.83 -7.48 8.06
CA ARG A 94 1.66 -8.25 7.59
C ARG A 94 0.99 -7.65 6.34
N PHE A 95 1.14 -6.34 6.10
CA PHE A 95 0.56 -5.68 4.93
C PHE A 95 1.51 -5.70 3.71
N TRP A 96 2.79 -6.07 3.89
CA TRP A 96 3.78 -5.99 2.82
C TRP A 96 3.51 -6.97 1.67
N ASN A 97 2.87 -8.11 1.96
CA ASN A 97 2.52 -9.11 0.95
C ASN A 97 1.53 -8.58 -0.11
N THR A 98 0.72 -7.59 0.24
CA THR A 98 -0.26 -6.97 -0.66
C THR A 98 0.28 -5.70 -1.32
N MET A 99 1.47 -5.22 -0.94
CA MET A 99 2.09 -3.99 -1.44
C MET A 99 3.13 -4.31 -2.51
N THR A 100 2.90 -3.82 -3.71
CA THR A 100 3.75 -4.10 -4.88
C THR A 100 5.21 -3.73 -4.67
N GLU A 101 5.49 -2.62 -3.98
CA GLU A 101 6.83 -2.12 -3.70
C GLU A 101 7.63 -2.94 -2.69
N PHE A 102 6.97 -3.85 -1.95
CA PHE A 102 7.62 -4.66 -0.91
C PHE A 102 7.64 -6.16 -1.22
N GLN A 103 7.10 -6.60 -2.35
CA GLN A 103 7.08 -8.02 -2.73
C GLN A 103 8.49 -8.58 -2.96
N ASP A 104 9.45 -7.74 -3.38
CA ASP A 104 10.86 -8.08 -3.58
C ASP A 104 11.75 -7.47 -2.48
N GLU A 105 11.62 -7.92 -1.23
CA GLU A 105 12.44 -7.41 -0.11
C GLU A 105 13.95 -7.67 -0.30
N ASN A 106 14.32 -8.66 -1.11
CA ASN A 106 15.70 -9.01 -1.46
C ASN A 106 16.29 -8.23 -2.65
N ARG A 107 15.53 -7.34 -3.26
CA ARG A 107 16.02 -6.55 -4.38
C ARG A 107 17.01 -5.50 -3.89
N PRO A 108 18.25 -5.48 -4.39
CA PRO A 108 19.17 -4.39 -4.10
C PRO A 108 18.53 -3.08 -4.59
N ARG A 109 18.27 -2.16 -3.68
CA ARG A 109 17.82 -0.82 -4.04
C ARG A 109 18.96 -0.16 -4.80
N THR A 110 18.83 -0.06 -6.10
CA THR A 110 19.67 0.81 -6.92
C THR A 110 19.21 2.25 -6.65
N LEU A 111 19.70 2.81 -5.55
CA LEU A 111 19.60 4.24 -5.32
C LEU A 111 20.40 4.92 -6.44
N PRO A 112 19.84 5.93 -7.12
CA PRO A 112 20.62 6.73 -8.05
C PRO A 112 21.79 7.31 -7.28
N GLN A 113 23.01 6.89 -7.64
CA GLN A 113 24.21 7.52 -7.12
C GLN A 113 24.23 8.95 -7.67
N HIS A 114 23.79 9.91 -6.88
CA HIS A 114 24.12 11.30 -7.11
C HIS A 114 25.61 11.45 -6.90
N SER A 115 26.36 11.36 -8.00
CA SER A 115 27.77 11.72 -8.04
C SER A 115 27.91 13.19 -7.63
N GLY A 116 28.45 13.40 -6.46
CA GLY A 116 29.05 14.68 -6.06
C GLY A 116 28.16 15.61 -5.26
N ARG A 117 28.27 15.50 -3.93
CA ARG A 117 28.65 16.63 -3.06
C ARG A 117 28.79 16.16 -1.59
N ASN A 118 30.05 16.31 -1.12
CA ASN A 118 30.51 16.49 0.26
C ASN A 118 29.91 15.67 1.40
N SER A 119 30.81 14.90 1.99
CA SER A 119 30.79 14.37 3.35
C SER A 119 30.49 15.46 4.37
N GLU A 120 29.21 15.65 4.71
CA GLU A 120 28.83 16.39 5.88
C GLU A 120 28.12 15.45 6.85
N LYS A 121 28.61 15.50 8.08
CA LYS A 121 28.35 14.60 9.19
C LYS A 121 26.86 14.32 9.41
N ASN A 122 26.54 13.05 9.54
CA ASN A 122 25.28 12.49 9.95
C ASN A 122 24.71 13.24 11.18
N PRO A 123 23.55 13.93 11.11
CA PRO A 123 22.93 14.50 12.29
C PRO A 123 22.46 13.39 13.23
N PRO A 124 22.43 13.61 14.55
CA PRO A 124 22.01 12.60 15.51
C PRO A 124 20.58 12.13 15.22
N LYS A 125 20.37 10.81 15.29
CA LYS A 125 19.10 10.13 15.07
C LYS A 125 18.04 10.68 16.05
N THR A 126 17.19 11.56 15.59
CA THR A 126 16.02 12.02 16.37
C THR A 126 15.05 10.84 16.52
N PRO A 127 14.65 10.47 17.75
CA PRO A 127 13.63 9.48 17.94
C PRO A 127 12.31 9.98 17.34
N CYS A 128 11.60 9.09 16.65
CA CYS A 128 10.29 9.36 16.06
C CYS A 128 9.29 9.60 17.21
N ALA A 129 9.22 10.85 17.69
CA ALA A 129 8.27 11.25 18.72
C ALA A 129 6.90 11.48 18.06
N LEU A 130 5.91 10.70 18.48
CA LEU A 130 4.50 10.95 18.17
C LEU A 130 4.07 12.29 18.81
N PRO A 131 3.35 13.16 18.11
CA PRO A 131 2.76 14.32 18.72
C PRO A 131 1.75 13.89 19.80
N PRO A 132 1.66 14.61 20.93
CA PRO A 132 0.70 14.30 21.98
C PRO A 132 -0.73 14.48 21.45
N ASN A 133 -1.53 13.44 21.63
CA ASN A 133 -2.96 13.43 21.31
C ASN A 133 -3.66 14.46 22.18
N LYS A 134 -4.01 15.64 21.62
CA LYS A 134 -4.88 16.60 22.32
C LYS A 134 -6.31 16.09 22.23
N VAL A 135 -6.76 15.39 23.26
CA VAL A 135 -8.18 15.16 23.52
C VAL A 135 -8.73 16.44 24.15
N GLN A 136 -9.61 17.11 23.47
CA GLN A 136 -10.63 18.00 24.04
C GLN A 136 -11.99 17.40 23.73
#